data_47047f4eda1ec1371a814cc159e388ef
#
_entry.id   47047f4eda1ec1371a814cc159e388ef
#
_cell.length_a   1.000
_cell.length_b   1.000
_cell.length_c   1.000
_cell.angle_alpha   90.00
_cell.angle_beta   90.00
_cell.angle_gamma   90.00
#
_symmetry.space_group_name_H-M   'P 1'
#
loop_
_entity.id
_entity.type
_entity.pdbx_description
1 polymer ?
#
loop_
_entity_poly.entity_id
_entity_poly.type
_entity_poly.pdbx_seq_one_letter_code
_entity_poly.pdbx_strand_id
1 'polypeptide(L)'
;MHVKNSLYSLLLALVVVSCGSPAQSDGMEELKAQYDFAIADTASITKVVISDKKPSQVVLERTESGWLVDGQHPVRKDAIEVLLETLGSVTLKNFVSKSAVPAVNQRMEVYGKWVEVYSGEELVKSYIVGTETPDMLGTYYRMVDSEMPFSVYIQGFNGYLTTRFFTEPSMWRDRTIYGLATGQIESI
;
A
#
# COMPACT_ATOMS: atom_id res chain seq x y z
N MET A 1 38.70 76.41 24.01
CA MET A 1 37.72 76.27 25.09
C MET A 1 36.45 75.77 24.51
N HIS A 2 35.89 74.79 25.05
CA HIS A 2 34.73 73.92 24.74
C HIS A 2 35.06 72.58 24.09
N VAL A 3 35.18 71.63 24.98
CA VAL A 3 35.20 70.21 24.70
C VAL A 3 33.76 69.80 24.40
N LYS A 4 33.48 69.19 23.23
CA LYS A 4 32.22 68.50 22.94
C LYS A 4 32.47 67.01 23.01
N ASN A 5 31.93 66.35 24.03
CA ASN A 5 31.83 64.92 24.18
C ASN A 5 30.83 64.39 23.16
N SER A 6 31.30 63.54 22.26
CA SER A 6 30.43 62.73 21.38
C SER A 6 30.30 61.34 21.95
N LEU A 7 29.08 61.04 22.41
CA LEU A 7 28.69 59.73 22.96
C LEU A 7 28.39 58.80 21.81
N TYR A 8 29.26 57.84 21.51
CA TYR A 8 28.96 56.77 20.59
C TYR A 8 28.16 55.70 21.29
N SER A 9 26.86 55.65 20.97
CA SER A 9 25.97 54.58 21.40
C SER A 9 26.22 53.36 20.53
N LEU A 10 26.88 52.33 21.09
CA LEU A 10 27.12 51.05 20.43
C LEU A 10 25.88 50.18 20.59
N LEU A 11 25.07 50.14 19.52
CA LEU A 11 23.88 49.27 19.44
C LEU A 11 24.34 47.84 19.13
N LEU A 12 24.41 46.98 20.15
CA LEU A 12 24.73 45.58 20.03
C LEU A 12 23.46 44.83 19.54
N ALA A 13 23.36 44.57 18.22
CA ALA A 13 22.30 43.74 17.68
C ALA A 13 22.58 42.26 17.98
N LEU A 14 21.83 41.71 18.94
CA LEU A 14 21.83 40.27 19.25
C LEU A 14 21.10 39.53 18.16
N VAL A 15 21.83 38.94 17.20
CA VAL A 15 21.27 38.01 16.22
C VAL A 15 21.07 36.66 16.89
N VAL A 16 19.84 36.37 17.31
CA VAL A 16 19.45 35.04 17.78
C VAL A 16 19.31 34.15 16.52
N VAL A 17 20.37 33.42 16.18
CA VAL A 17 20.29 32.34 15.19
C VAL A 17 19.53 31.19 15.85
N SER A 18 18.24 31.12 15.53
CA SER A 18 17.41 29.93 15.85
C SER A 18 17.89 28.78 14.98
N CYS A 19 18.77 27.95 15.55
CA CYS A 19 19.05 26.62 14.98
C CYS A 19 17.84 25.72 15.19
N GLY A 20 16.83 25.85 14.34
CA GLY A 20 15.84 24.80 14.13
C GLY A 20 16.52 23.69 13.32
N SER A 21 16.78 22.54 13.93
CA SER A 21 17.33 21.38 13.23
C SER A 21 16.24 20.73 12.36
N PRO A 22 16.28 20.82 11.03
CA PRO A 22 15.30 20.16 10.15
C PRO A 22 15.56 18.65 9.97
N ALA A 23 16.69 18.14 10.46
CA ALA A 23 17.17 16.79 10.12
C ALA A 23 16.43 15.62 10.81
N GLN A 24 15.59 15.84 11.82
CA GLN A 24 14.86 14.76 12.50
C GLN A 24 13.46 14.50 11.94
N SER A 25 12.81 15.49 11.33
CA SER A 25 11.50 15.33 10.68
C SER A 25 11.60 14.56 9.37
N ASP A 26 12.62 14.83 8.56
CA ASP A 26 12.77 14.23 7.23
C ASP A 26 13.03 12.73 7.30
N GLY A 27 13.88 12.26 8.22
CA GLY A 27 14.15 10.83 8.40
C GLY A 27 12.96 10.03 8.94
N MET A 28 12.07 10.66 9.72
CA MET A 28 10.86 10.00 10.22
C MET A 28 9.79 9.87 9.14
N GLU A 29 9.62 10.88 8.30
CA GLU A 29 8.70 10.85 7.16
C GLU A 29 9.18 9.86 6.09
N GLU A 30 10.49 9.83 5.81
CA GLU A 30 11.09 8.85 4.90
C GLU A 30 10.91 7.41 5.40
N LEU A 31 11.12 7.17 6.69
CA LEU A 31 10.85 5.86 7.28
C LEU A 31 9.37 5.49 7.19
N LYS A 32 8.46 6.42 7.48
CA LYS A 32 7.02 6.21 7.39
C LYS A 32 6.59 5.86 5.96
N ALA A 33 7.12 6.53 4.96
CA ALA A 33 6.84 6.23 3.55
C ALA A 33 7.17 4.79 3.16
N GLN A 34 8.17 4.16 3.81
CA GLN A 34 8.55 2.77 3.53
C GLN A 34 7.53 1.73 4.00
N TYR A 35 6.66 2.05 4.96
CA TYR A 35 5.62 1.14 5.49
C TYR A 35 4.19 1.69 5.38
N ASP A 36 4.00 2.79 4.68
CA ASP A 36 2.67 3.34 4.37
C ASP A 36 2.07 2.62 3.16
N PHE A 37 1.59 1.38 3.39
CA PHE A 37 1.02 0.53 2.34
C PHE A 37 -0.44 0.85 2.05
N ALA A 38 -1.16 1.48 2.98
CA ALA A 38 -2.58 1.78 2.84
C ALA A 38 -2.86 2.89 1.81
N ILE A 39 -4.01 2.82 1.18
CA ILE A 39 -4.54 3.83 0.29
C ILE A 39 -5.80 4.43 0.93
N ALA A 40 -5.71 5.68 1.38
CA ALA A 40 -6.77 6.32 2.14
C ALA A 40 -8.08 6.45 1.36
N ASP A 41 -8.01 6.76 0.06
CA ASP A 41 -9.17 6.85 -0.83
C ASP A 41 -9.19 5.69 -1.84
N THR A 42 -9.78 4.57 -1.46
CA THR A 42 -9.96 3.43 -2.36
C THR A 42 -11.02 3.67 -3.44
N ALA A 43 -11.84 4.72 -3.30
CA ALA A 43 -12.81 5.08 -4.33
C ALA A 43 -12.13 5.72 -5.56
N SER A 44 -10.97 6.34 -5.40
CA SER A 44 -10.17 6.90 -6.50
C SER A 44 -9.42 5.83 -7.31
N ILE A 45 -9.31 4.60 -6.81
CA ILE A 45 -8.60 3.54 -7.51
C ILE A 45 -9.35 3.15 -8.79
N THR A 46 -8.65 3.24 -9.91
CA THR A 46 -9.18 2.91 -11.24
C THR A 46 -8.62 1.61 -11.80
N LYS A 47 -7.40 1.22 -11.39
CA LYS A 47 -6.74 0.02 -11.90
C LYS A 47 -5.85 -0.61 -10.82
N VAL A 48 -5.84 -1.94 -10.75
CA VAL A 48 -4.91 -2.73 -9.95
C VAL A 48 -4.28 -3.80 -10.82
N VAL A 49 -2.95 -3.86 -10.85
CA VAL A 49 -2.20 -4.90 -11.55
C VAL A 49 -1.57 -5.81 -10.51
N ILE A 50 -1.78 -7.11 -10.63
CA ILE A 50 -1.20 -8.12 -9.74
C ILE A 50 -0.45 -9.14 -10.62
N SER A 51 0.83 -9.31 -10.35
CA SER A 51 1.66 -10.27 -11.07
C SER A 51 2.51 -11.11 -10.12
N ASP A 52 3.02 -12.23 -10.60
CA ASP A 52 3.97 -13.06 -9.89
C ASP A 52 5.19 -13.37 -10.76
N LYS A 53 6.16 -14.08 -10.21
CA LYS A 53 7.39 -14.47 -10.92
C LYS A 53 7.16 -15.49 -12.05
N LYS A 54 6.11 -16.31 -11.94
CA LYS A 54 5.56 -17.02 -13.09
C LYS A 54 4.94 -15.94 -13.96
N PRO A 55 5.01 -15.98 -15.29
CA PRO A 55 4.47 -14.89 -16.11
C PRO A 55 2.92 -14.83 -16.05
N SER A 56 2.38 -14.90 -14.83
CA SER A 56 0.96 -14.75 -14.53
C SER A 56 0.73 -13.31 -14.09
N GLN A 57 -0.17 -12.65 -14.77
CA GLN A 57 -0.56 -11.28 -14.47
C GLN A 57 -2.07 -11.17 -14.64
N VAL A 58 -2.68 -10.36 -13.78
CA VAL A 58 -4.08 -9.96 -13.91
C VAL A 58 -4.16 -8.44 -13.80
N VAL A 59 -5.01 -7.87 -14.63
CA VAL A 59 -5.33 -6.44 -14.63
C VAL A 59 -6.79 -6.28 -14.25
N LEU A 60 -7.06 -5.57 -13.15
CA LEU A 60 -8.39 -5.22 -12.69
C LEU A 60 -8.62 -3.74 -13.00
N GLU A 61 -9.63 -3.43 -13.78
CA GLU A 61 -9.94 -2.07 -14.21
C GLU A 61 -11.37 -1.67 -13.83
N ARG A 62 -11.51 -0.49 -13.27
CA ARG A 62 -12.82 0.08 -12.92
C ARG A 62 -13.45 0.72 -14.16
N THR A 63 -14.70 0.40 -14.41
CA THR A 63 -15.54 0.99 -15.47
C THR A 63 -16.80 1.59 -14.85
N GLU A 64 -17.61 2.26 -15.67
CA GLU A 64 -18.92 2.77 -15.23
C GLU A 64 -19.88 1.67 -14.77
N SER A 65 -19.76 0.45 -15.33
CA SER A 65 -20.59 -0.70 -14.98
C SER A 65 -20.03 -1.61 -13.88
N GLY A 66 -18.84 -1.28 -13.34
CA GLY A 66 -18.16 -2.08 -12.32
C GLY A 66 -16.71 -2.36 -12.66
N TRP A 67 -16.18 -3.46 -12.17
CA TRP A 67 -14.80 -3.86 -12.42
C TRP A 67 -14.70 -4.95 -13.48
N LEU A 68 -13.72 -4.84 -14.36
CA LEU A 68 -13.37 -5.87 -15.34
C LEU A 68 -12.01 -6.49 -15.01
N VAL A 69 -11.87 -7.78 -15.25
CA VAL A 69 -10.58 -8.48 -15.25
C VAL A 69 -10.11 -8.63 -16.69
N ASP A 70 -8.88 -8.19 -16.95
CA ASP A 70 -8.20 -8.18 -18.24
C ASP A 70 -9.03 -7.54 -19.37
N GLY A 71 -9.83 -6.51 -19.00
CA GLY A 71 -10.71 -5.79 -19.93
C GLY A 71 -11.86 -6.61 -20.53
N GLN A 72 -12.08 -7.86 -20.10
CA GLN A 72 -12.98 -8.79 -20.80
C GLN A 72 -14.16 -9.26 -19.96
N HIS A 73 -13.94 -9.56 -18.68
CA HIS A 73 -14.95 -10.22 -17.86
C HIS A 73 -15.28 -9.43 -16.60
N PRO A 74 -16.57 -9.37 -16.20
CA PRO A 74 -16.94 -8.78 -14.92
C PRO A 74 -16.21 -9.46 -13.75
N VAL A 75 -15.75 -8.63 -12.80
CA VAL A 75 -15.13 -9.10 -11.56
C VAL A 75 -16.23 -9.42 -10.54
N ARG A 76 -16.09 -10.53 -9.82
CA ARG A 76 -16.95 -10.85 -8.68
C ARG A 76 -16.90 -9.73 -7.66
N LYS A 77 -18.08 -9.30 -7.21
CA LYS A 77 -18.24 -8.20 -6.27
C LYS A 77 -17.52 -8.45 -4.94
N ASP A 78 -17.68 -9.65 -4.38
CA ASP A 78 -17.04 -10.05 -3.12
C ASP A 78 -15.49 -10.01 -3.21
N ALA A 79 -14.91 -10.43 -4.33
CA ALA A 79 -13.46 -10.44 -4.48
C ALA A 79 -12.88 -9.03 -4.57
N ILE A 80 -13.51 -8.13 -5.34
CA ILE A 80 -13.03 -6.76 -5.46
C ILE A 80 -13.24 -5.95 -4.18
N GLU A 81 -14.34 -6.15 -3.48
CA GLU A 81 -14.60 -5.50 -2.19
C GLU A 81 -13.55 -5.89 -1.16
N VAL A 82 -13.21 -7.18 -1.04
CA VAL A 82 -12.15 -7.67 -0.15
C VAL A 82 -10.77 -7.12 -0.55
N LEU A 83 -10.48 -6.99 -1.84
CA LEU A 83 -9.23 -6.38 -2.29
C LEU A 83 -9.17 -4.90 -1.90
N LEU A 84 -10.20 -4.11 -2.21
CA LEU A 84 -10.25 -2.68 -1.90
C LEU A 84 -10.20 -2.42 -0.38
N GLU A 85 -10.92 -3.23 0.41
CA GLU A 85 -10.81 -3.20 1.88
C GLU A 85 -9.35 -3.46 2.32
N THR A 86 -8.69 -4.43 1.72
CA THR A 86 -7.29 -4.75 2.04
C THR A 86 -6.37 -3.59 1.71
N LEU A 87 -6.52 -2.98 0.52
CA LEU A 87 -5.72 -1.84 0.10
C LEU A 87 -5.91 -0.62 1.02
N GLY A 88 -7.11 -0.42 1.57
CA GLY A 88 -7.41 0.71 2.44
C GLY A 88 -7.11 0.48 3.93
N SER A 89 -7.06 -0.78 4.38
CA SER A 89 -7.04 -1.10 5.82
C SER A 89 -5.73 -1.73 6.29
N VAL A 90 -4.81 -2.05 5.38
CA VAL A 90 -3.52 -2.65 5.74
C VAL A 90 -2.69 -1.69 6.60
N THR A 91 -2.13 -2.19 7.70
CA THR A 91 -1.31 -1.40 8.60
C THR A 91 -0.08 -2.17 9.09
N LEU A 92 0.92 -1.45 9.57
CA LEU A 92 2.12 -2.03 10.14
C LEU A 92 1.78 -2.85 11.39
N LYS A 93 2.23 -4.11 11.42
CA LYS A 93 2.21 -4.98 12.61
C LYS A 93 3.53 -4.90 13.37
N ASN A 94 4.62 -5.24 12.68
CA ASN A 94 5.95 -5.28 13.27
C ASN A 94 7.04 -4.96 12.23
N PHE A 95 8.15 -4.45 12.70
CA PHE A 95 9.40 -4.38 11.95
C PHE A 95 10.03 -5.77 11.84
N VAL A 96 10.61 -6.09 10.70
CA VAL A 96 11.40 -7.31 10.52
C VAL A 96 12.80 -7.09 11.11
N SER A 97 13.29 -8.04 11.91
CA SER A 97 14.64 -7.94 12.47
C SER A 97 15.70 -7.94 11.36
N LYS A 98 16.77 -7.17 11.53
CA LYS A 98 17.85 -7.06 10.53
C LYS A 98 18.41 -8.41 10.12
N SER A 99 18.50 -9.36 11.03
CA SER A 99 18.97 -10.72 10.75
C SER A 99 18.00 -11.56 9.90
N ALA A 100 16.71 -11.25 9.94
CA ALA A 100 15.69 -11.97 9.17
C ALA A 100 15.45 -11.35 7.78
N VAL A 101 15.80 -10.08 7.55
CA VAL A 101 15.57 -9.38 6.29
C VAL A 101 16.04 -10.17 5.05
N PRO A 102 17.28 -10.73 4.99
CA PRO A 102 17.72 -11.45 3.80
C PRO A 102 16.84 -12.67 3.48
N ALA A 103 16.46 -13.45 4.51
CA ALA A 103 15.63 -14.64 4.31
C ALA A 103 14.19 -14.28 3.91
N VAL A 104 13.62 -13.21 4.48
CA VAL A 104 12.30 -12.71 4.10
C VAL A 104 12.31 -12.21 2.66
N ASN A 105 13.31 -11.41 2.27
CA ASN A 105 13.44 -10.92 0.89
C ASN A 105 13.60 -12.06 -0.11
N GLN A 106 14.44 -13.06 0.18
CA GLN A 106 14.58 -14.23 -0.68
C GLN A 106 13.25 -14.96 -0.90
N ARG A 107 12.44 -15.12 0.14
CA ARG A 107 11.09 -15.73 0.02
C ARG A 107 10.16 -14.84 -0.80
N MET A 108 10.19 -13.53 -0.59
CA MET A 108 9.36 -12.57 -1.35
C MET A 108 9.73 -12.57 -2.84
N GLU A 109 11.01 -12.69 -3.20
CA GLU A 109 11.45 -12.80 -4.60
C GLU A 109 10.96 -14.08 -5.30
N VAL A 110 10.69 -15.14 -4.55
CA VAL A 110 10.25 -16.43 -5.12
C VAL A 110 8.72 -16.55 -5.13
N TYR A 111 8.06 -16.13 -4.06
CA TYR A 111 6.63 -16.36 -3.82
C TYR A 111 5.81 -15.08 -3.73
N GLY A 112 6.46 -13.92 -3.79
CA GLY A 112 5.78 -12.63 -3.71
C GLY A 112 4.93 -12.34 -4.93
N LYS A 113 3.99 -11.43 -4.73
CA LYS A 113 3.13 -10.88 -5.77
C LYS A 113 3.39 -9.39 -5.86
N TRP A 114 3.71 -8.93 -7.06
CA TRP A 114 3.88 -7.51 -7.35
C TRP A 114 2.52 -6.89 -7.53
N VAL A 115 2.24 -5.84 -6.80
CA VAL A 115 0.97 -5.13 -6.81
C VAL A 115 1.23 -3.68 -7.15
N GLU A 116 0.61 -3.23 -8.22
CA GLU A 116 0.60 -1.82 -8.63
C GLU A 116 -0.81 -1.29 -8.59
N VAL A 117 -1.01 -0.14 -7.96
CA VAL A 117 -2.32 0.49 -7.80
C VAL A 117 -2.31 1.86 -8.44
N TYR A 118 -3.30 2.15 -9.27
CA TYR A 118 -3.42 3.35 -10.07
C TYR A 118 -4.70 4.13 -9.76
N SER A 119 -4.58 5.47 -9.82
CA SER A 119 -5.70 6.41 -9.86
C SER A 119 -5.62 7.19 -11.18
N GLY A 120 -6.53 6.94 -12.12
CA GLY A 120 -6.35 7.37 -13.50
C GLY A 120 -5.08 6.77 -14.11
N GLU A 121 -4.20 7.62 -14.61
CA GLU A 121 -2.89 7.23 -15.16
C GLU A 121 -1.76 7.25 -14.10
N GLU A 122 -2.02 7.73 -12.89
CA GLU A 122 -1.02 7.88 -11.85
C GLU A 122 -0.83 6.58 -11.08
N LEU A 123 0.44 6.13 -10.96
CA LEU A 123 0.83 5.04 -10.08
C LEU A 123 0.85 5.53 -8.62
N VAL A 124 -0.16 5.18 -7.84
CA VAL A 124 -0.31 5.61 -6.44
C VAL A 124 0.56 4.80 -5.49
N LYS A 125 0.61 3.47 -5.67
CA LYS A 125 1.40 2.56 -4.84
C LYS A 125 1.94 1.41 -5.68
N SER A 126 3.17 0.98 -5.33
CA SER A 126 3.79 -0.22 -5.89
C SER A 126 4.54 -0.96 -4.81
N TYR A 127 4.14 -2.20 -4.52
CA TYR A 127 4.73 -3.02 -3.47
C TYR A 127 4.63 -4.52 -3.75
N ILE A 128 5.43 -5.28 -3.04
CA ILE A 128 5.44 -6.73 -3.10
C ILE A 128 4.70 -7.27 -1.87
N VAL A 129 3.68 -8.08 -2.12
CA VAL A 129 2.95 -8.86 -1.11
C VAL A 129 3.62 -10.21 -0.99
N GLY A 130 4.29 -10.46 0.12
CA GLY A 130 5.03 -11.69 0.40
C GLY A 130 4.17 -12.79 1.00
N THR A 131 4.84 -13.71 1.69
CA THR A 131 4.21 -14.82 2.39
C THR A 131 3.72 -14.41 3.78
N GLU A 132 3.03 -15.33 4.41
CA GLU A 132 2.60 -15.22 5.83
C GLU A 132 3.79 -15.10 6.79
N THR A 133 3.55 -14.46 7.93
CA THR A 133 4.46 -14.49 9.08
C THR A 133 4.41 -15.84 9.78
N PRO A 134 5.43 -16.24 10.58
CA PRO A 134 5.46 -17.54 11.27
C PRO A 134 4.26 -17.80 12.19
N ASP A 135 3.65 -16.75 12.73
CA ASP A 135 2.46 -16.84 13.57
C ASP A 135 1.15 -16.90 12.75
N MET A 136 1.22 -16.86 11.42
CA MET A 136 0.08 -16.85 10.48
C MET A 136 -0.88 -15.64 10.66
N LEU A 137 -0.50 -14.65 11.45
CA LEU A 137 -1.32 -13.48 11.81
C LEU A 137 -0.83 -12.17 11.15
N GLY A 138 0.01 -12.28 10.17
CA GLY A 138 0.53 -11.17 9.38
C GLY A 138 1.05 -11.63 8.03
N THR A 139 1.39 -10.65 7.20
CA THR A 139 1.94 -10.86 5.86
C THR A 139 3.14 -9.94 5.68
N TYR A 140 4.18 -10.41 5.03
CA TYR A 140 5.31 -9.56 4.70
C TYR A 140 4.98 -8.68 3.49
N TYR A 141 5.15 -7.36 3.64
CA TYR A 141 5.06 -6.39 2.56
C TYR A 141 6.37 -5.63 2.42
N ARG A 142 6.67 -5.20 1.20
CA ARG A 142 7.84 -4.38 0.90
C ARG A 142 7.52 -3.45 -0.28
N MET A 143 7.85 -2.16 -0.18
CA MET A 143 7.80 -1.25 -1.34
C MET A 143 8.79 -1.73 -2.42
N VAL A 144 8.44 -1.56 -3.68
CA VAL A 144 9.26 -2.06 -4.81
C VAL A 144 10.64 -1.40 -4.83
N ASP A 145 10.73 -0.14 -4.48
CA ASP A 145 11.95 0.68 -4.42
C ASP A 145 12.69 0.59 -3.07
N SER A 146 12.26 -0.28 -2.15
CA SER A 146 12.88 -0.49 -0.85
C SER A 146 13.40 -1.92 -0.69
N GLU A 147 14.44 -2.10 0.13
CA GLU A 147 14.93 -3.42 0.54
C GLU A 147 14.38 -3.86 1.91
N MET A 148 13.64 -2.98 2.60
CA MET A 148 13.11 -3.25 3.94
C MET A 148 11.72 -3.88 3.88
N PRO A 149 11.56 -5.16 4.25
CA PRO A 149 10.26 -5.78 4.43
C PRO A 149 9.67 -5.44 5.80
N PHE A 150 8.36 -5.39 5.86
CA PHE A 150 7.58 -5.14 7.07
C PHE A 150 6.54 -6.24 7.23
N SER A 151 6.21 -6.58 8.47
CA SER A 151 5.03 -7.39 8.77
C SER A 151 3.82 -6.49 8.90
N VAL A 152 2.78 -6.78 8.14
CA VAL A 152 1.52 -6.03 8.12
C VAL A 152 0.33 -6.91 8.46
N TYR A 153 -0.78 -6.29 8.84
CA TYR A 153 -2.05 -6.95 9.15
C TYR A 153 -3.23 -6.00 8.90
N ILE A 154 -4.44 -6.48 9.04
CA ILE A 154 -5.66 -5.66 9.11
C ILE A 154 -6.22 -5.80 10.52
N GLN A 155 -6.55 -4.69 11.16
CA GLN A 155 -7.10 -4.70 12.52
C GLN A 155 -8.43 -5.47 12.56
N GLY A 156 -8.55 -6.41 13.49
CA GLY A 156 -9.73 -7.27 13.63
C GLY A 156 -9.75 -8.49 12.68
N PHE A 157 -8.82 -8.61 11.75
CA PHE A 157 -8.70 -9.78 10.89
C PHE A 157 -7.65 -10.76 11.42
N ASN A 158 -8.06 -12.02 11.60
CA ASN A 158 -7.17 -13.11 12.04
C ASN A 158 -6.75 -13.93 10.82
N GLY A 159 -5.54 -13.72 10.33
CA GLY A 159 -5.03 -14.42 9.17
C GLY A 159 -3.96 -13.63 8.42
N TYR A 160 -3.64 -14.10 7.23
CA TYR A 160 -2.66 -13.48 6.35
C TYR A 160 -3.31 -13.04 5.04
N LEU A 161 -2.72 -12.02 4.38
CA LEU A 161 -3.37 -11.28 3.29
C LEU A 161 -3.02 -11.82 1.89
N THR A 162 -1.99 -12.65 1.76
CA THR A 162 -1.50 -13.14 0.45
C THR A 162 -2.59 -13.80 -0.40
N THR A 163 -3.54 -14.47 0.24
CA THR A 163 -4.67 -15.15 -0.40
C THR A 163 -5.71 -14.20 -1.02
N ARG A 164 -5.60 -12.90 -0.78
CA ARG A 164 -6.49 -11.88 -1.35
C ARG A 164 -5.98 -11.32 -2.69
N PHE A 165 -4.75 -11.71 -3.09
CA PHE A 165 -4.10 -11.24 -4.31
C PHE A 165 -3.92 -12.39 -5.29
N PHE A 166 -4.95 -12.68 -6.09
CA PHE A 166 -4.90 -13.73 -7.09
C PHE A 166 -4.20 -13.24 -8.36
N THR A 167 -3.36 -14.09 -8.96
CA THR A 167 -2.72 -13.83 -10.27
C THR A 167 -3.39 -14.57 -11.41
N GLU A 168 -4.44 -15.37 -11.11
CA GLU A 168 -5.23 -16.08 -12.09
C GLU A 168 -6.55 -15.35 -12.38
N PRO A 169 -6.83 -14.96 -13.64
CA PRO A 169 -8.07 -14.25 -14.00
C PRO A 169 -9.35 -15.00 -13.61
N SER A 170 -9.32 -16.34 -13.66
CA SER A 170 -10.47 -17.18 -13.29
C SER A 170 -10.93 -17.03 -11.84
N MET A 171 -10.03 -16.58 -10.94
CA MET A 171 -10.36 -16.34 -9.54
C MET A 171 -11.11 -15.02 -9.33
N TRP A 172 -11.00 -14.10 -10.28
CA TRP A 172 -11.67 -12.80 -10.26
C TRP A 172 -13.01 -12.78 -10.97
N ARG A 173 -13.21 -13.65 -11.97
CA ARG A 173 -14.41 -13.64 -12.83
C ARG A 173 -15.67 -13.85 -12.02
N ASP A 174 -16.72 -13.09 -12.37
CA ASP A 174 -18.07 -13.40 -11.96
C ASP A 174 -18.50 -14.74 -12.60
N ARG A 175 -19.03 -15.64 -11.78
CA ARG A 175 -19.45 -16.99 -12.16
C ARG A 175 -20.97 -17.15 -12.07
N THR A 176 -21.70 -16.04 -11.96
CA THR A 176 -23.16 -16.05 -11.90
C THR A 176 -23.71 -16.60 -13.21
N ILE A 177 -24.34 -17.77 -13.14
CA ILE A 177 -25.01 -18.40 -14.30
C ILE A 177 -26.45 -17.88 -14.42
N TYR A 178 -27.12 -17.71 -13.28
CA TYR A 178 -28.48 -17.18 -13.19
C TYR A 178 -28.54 -16.05 -12.19
N GLY A 179 -28.78 -14.82 -12.65
CA GLY A 179 -28.95 -13.62 -11.83
C GLY A 179 -30.41 -13.36 -11.41
N LEU A 180 -31.20 -14.40 -11.23
CA LEU A 180 -32.62 -14.28 -10.86
C LEU A 180 -32.78 -13.99 -9.38
N ALA A 181 -33.61 -13.00 -9.04
CA ALA A 181 -34.08 -12.81 -7.66
C ALA A 181 -34.97 -13.98 -7.26
N THR A 182 -34.96 -14.35 -5.97
CA THR A 182 -35.72 -15.49 -5.43
C THR A 182 -37.21 -15.47 -5.82
N GLY A 183 -37.82 -14.27 -5.94
CA GLY A 183 -39.23 -14.11 -6.37
C GLY A 183 -39.47 -14.28 -7.87
N GLN A 184 -38.44 -14.49 -8.69
CA GLN A 184 -38.53 -14.70 -10.14
C GLN A 184 -38.42 -16.20 -10.51
N ILE A 185 -38.25 -17.06 -9.52
CA ILE A 185 -38.14 -18.51 -9.72
C ILE A 185 -39.52 -19.10 -9.47
N GLU A 186 -40.21 -19.49 -10.53
CA GLU A 186 -41.53 -20.12 -10.46
C GLU A 186 -41.48 -21.65 -10.25
N SER A 187 -40.42 -22.29 -10.73
CA SER A 187 -40.16 -23.73 -10.51
C SER A 187 -38.71 -24.10 -10.76
N ILE A 188 -38.24 -25.15 -10.13
CA ILE A 188 -36.94 -25.77 -10.35
C ILE A 188 -37.14 -27.17 -10.91
#